data_7faf9f57a96c699d15e36b6f239c1ac8
#
_entry.id   7faf9f57a96c699d15e36b6f239c1ac8
#
_cell.length_a   1.000
_cell.length_b   1.000
_cell.length_c   1.000
_cell.angle_alpha   90.00
_cell.angle_beta   90.00
_cell.angle_gamma   90.00
#
_symmetry.space_group_name_H-M   'P 1'
#
loop_
_entity.id
_entity.type
_entity.pdbx_description
1 polymer ?
#
loop_
_entity_poly.entity_id
_entity_poly.type
_entity_poly.pdbx_seq_one_letter_code
_entity_poly.pdbx_strand_id
1 'polypeptide(L)'
;MENLFDYLSSKTYPGRGIVVFHPKETSTLLCAYWIMGRSENSRNRVFEEVRSENSSRFSIRTVAADETKIEDLHLIIYNARLSIDEKNIVIITNGDQTDTIAQFVEDGNDENVAFMNALETRTFEDDSPNFTPRISVMVNAKSGNVSFSSLQCADVEKQTTVRNFSFYDQVGEGQGYLLTTYVDNGNPLPSGSLSPIKVECKSQNSHDFIENIWKSLDDDNKISLYIEEIDLNDGKSKCKLINKYNRLEA
;
A
#
# COMPACT_ATOMS: atom_id res chain seq x y z
N MET A 1 -10.64 13.56 -14.10
CA MET A 1 -9.56 12.93 -13.31
C MET A 1 -9.49 13.72 -12.02
N GLU A 2 -9.38 13.06 -10.89
CA GLU A 2 -9.43 13.69 -9.57
C GLU A 2 -8.01 14.08 -9.14
N ASN A 3 -7.84 15.26 -8.52
CA ASN A 3 -6.54 15.63 -7.98
C ASN A 3 -6.29 14.82 -6.70
N LEU A 4 -5.13 14.13 -6.63
CA LEU A 4 -4.78 13.24 -5.52
C LEU A 4 -4.79 13.97 -4.16
N PHE A 5 -4.20 15.16 -4.11
CA PHE A 5 -4.05 15.89 -2.85
C PHE A 5 -5.38 16.50 -2.38
N ASP A 6 -6.21 16.98 -3.32
CA ASP A 6 -7.54 17.47 -3.02
C ASP A 6 -8.44 16.31 -2.53
N TYR A 7 -8.34 15.14 -3.18
CA TYR A 7 -9.05 13.94 -2.74
C TYR A 7 -8.69 13.59 -1.30
N LEU A 8 -7.40 13.48 -0.98
CA LEU A 8 -6.94 13.13 0.37
C LEU A 8 -7.33 14.18 1.41
N SER A 9 -7.17 15.48 1.08
CA SER A 9 -7.52 16.58 1.99
C SER A 9 -9.03 16.68 2.25
N SER A 10 -9.85 16.13 1.37
CA SER A 10 -11.32 16.07 1.56
C SER A 10 -11.78 14.95 2.49
N LYS A 11 -10.85 14.06 2.93
CA LYS A 11 -11.15 12.85 3.69
C LYS A 11 -10.57 12.93 5.10
N THR A 12 -11.38 12.58 6.10
CA THR A 12 -10.92 12.46 7.48
C THR A 12 -10.22 11.12 7.71
N TYR A 13 -10.74 10.04 7.11
CA TYR A 13 -10.21 8.69 7.37
C TYR A 13 -10.34 7.75 6.16
N PRO A 14 -9.56 7.91 5.09
CA PRO A 14 -9.52 6.95 4.00
C PRO A 14 -8.81 5.63 4.39
N GLY A 15 -8.33 5.52 5.62
CA GLY A 15 -7.65 4.34 6.15
C GLY A 15 -6.26 4.16 5.57
N ARG A 16 -5.95 2.93 5.15
CA ARG A 16 -4.71 2.62 4.43
C ARG A 16 -4.91 2.90 2.95
N GLY A 17 -3.89 3.44 2.28
CA GLY A 17 -3.99 3.71 0.84
C GLY A 17 -2.68 3.47 0.12
N ILE A 18 -2.78 3.00 -1.12
CA ILE A 18 -1.67 2.79 -2.03
C ILE A 18 -1.94 3.57 -3.30
N VAL A 19 -0.96 4.36 -3.76
CA VAL A 19 -1.01 5.06 -5.04
C VAL A 19 0.25 4.78 -5.84
N VAL A 20 0.08 4.56 -7.16
CA VAL A 20 1.18 4.54 -8.13
C VAL A 20 0.95 5.69 -9.09
N PHE A 21 1.94 6.56 -9.25
CA PHE A 21 1.87 7.77 -10.06
C PHE A 21 3.10 7.88 -10.98
N HIS A 22 2.87 8.30 -12.23
CA HIS A 22 3.93 8.57 -13.20
C HIS A 22 4.05 10.08 -13.43
N PRO A 23 5.08 10.77 -12.91
CA PRO A 23 5.29 12.18 -13.18
C PRO A 23 5.50 12.45 -14.67
N LYS A 24 5.08 13.65 -15.13
CA LYS A 24 5.28 14.04 -16.53
C LYS A 24 6.77 14.19 -16.85
N GLU A 25 7.13 13.82 -18.07
CA GLU A 25 8.50 14.01 -18.62
C GLU A 25 9.58 13.31 -17.77
N THR A 26 9.24 12.19 -17.13
CA THR A 26 10.17 11.37 -16.35
C THR A 26 10.10 9.90 -16.76
N SER A 27 11.15 9.15 -16.45
CA SER A 27 11.17 7.69 -16.57
C SER A 27 11.02 7.05 -15.17
N THR A 28 10.23 7.65 -14.29
CA THR A 28 10.08 7.17 -12.91
C THR A 28 8.64 6.90 -12.56
N LEU A 29 8.40 5.86 -11.75
CA LEU A 29 7.14 5.67 -11.03
C LEU A 29 7.33 6.05 -9.56
N LEU A 30 6.36 6.78 -9.01
CA LEU A 30 6.26 7.10 -7.59
C LEU A 30 5.17 6.22 -6.97
N CYS A 31 5.57 5.32 -6.09
CA CYS A 31 4.65 4.50 -5.32
C CYS A 31 4.58 5.05 -3.90
N ALA A 32 3.37 5.24 -3.37
CA ALA A 32 3.19 5.63 -1.98
C ALA A 32 2.25 4.68 -1.26
N TYR A 33 2.56 4.38 0.01
CA TYR A 33 1.69 3.66 0.92
C TYR A 33 1.66 4.36 2.27
N TRP A 34 0.46 4.63 2.77
CA TRP A 34 0.26 5.22 4.08
C TRP A 34 -0.64 4.37 4.98
N ILE A 35 -0.43 4.53 6.28
CA ILE A 35 -1.29 3.98 7.32
C ILE A 35 -1.88 5.11 8.16
N MET A 36 -3.15 4.94 8.53
CA MET A 36 -3.88 5.79 9.45
C MET A 36 -4.49 4.94 10.57
N GLY A 37 -4.83 5.57 11.69
CA GLY A 37 -5.45 4.89 12.84
C GLY A 37 -6.32 5.82 13.65
N ARG A 38 -7.46 5.30 14.14
CA ARG A 38 -8.40 6.03 15.01
C ARG A 38 -8.32 5.56 16.47
N SER A 39 -8.09 4.28 16.70
CA SER A 39 -7.93 3.71 18.04
C SER A 39 -6.48 3.76 18.52
N GLU A 40 -6.26 3.63 19.83
CA GLU A 40 -4.92 3.59 20.41
C GLU A 40 -4.08 2.44 19.81
N ASN A 41 -4.65 1.25 19.71
CA ASN A 41 -4.00 0.09 19.10
C ASN A 41 -3.65 0.34 17.62
N SER A 42 -4.57 0.90 16.82
CA SER A 42 -4.31 1.19 15.40
C SER A 42 -3.26 2.30 15.20
N ARG A 43 -3.07 3.20 16.18
CA ARG A 43 -2.05 4.25 16.17
C ARG A 43 -0.68 3.79 16.63
N ASN A 44 -0.60 2.65 17.31
CA ASN A 44 0.65 2.09 17.83
C ASN A 44 1.45 1.37 16.73
N ARG A 45 1.74 2.06 15.62
CA ARG A 45 2.46 1.52 14.46
C ARG A 45 3.42 2.53 13.87
N VAL A 46 4.56 2.01 13.36
CA VAL A 46 5.52 2.76 12.55
C VAL A 46 6.01 1.88 11.42
N PHE A 47 6.56 2.49 10.36
CA PHE A 47 7.32 1.77 9.34
C PHE A 47 8.79 1.67 9.74
N GLU A 48 9.38 0.51 9.48
CA GLU A 48 10.79 0.24 9.68
C GLU A 48 11.39 -0.41 8.44
N GLU A 49 12.59 0.04 8.05
CA GLU A 49 13.38 -0.61 7.00
C GLU A 49 14.03 -1.86 7.57
N VAL A 50 13.85 -2.98 6.88
CA VAL A 50 14.52 -4.25 7.23
C VAL A 50 15.37 -4.70 6.05
N ARG A 51 16.67 -4.82 6.29
CA ARG A 51 17.63 -5.40 5.36
C ARG A 51 18.10 -6.72 5.92
N SER A 52 17.85 -7.80 5.22
CA SER A 52 18.37 -9.10 5.63
C SER A 52 19.86 -9.18 5.30
N GLU A 53 20.70 -9.53 6.29
CA GLU A 53 22.14 -9.71 6.10
C GLU A 53 22.47 -10.86 5.10
N ASN A 54 21.54 -11.81 4.91
CA ASN A 54 21.71 -13.00 4.12
C ASN A 54 20.92 -13.02 2.80
N SER A 55 20.18 -11.96 2.47
CA SER A 55 19.44 -11.85 1.22
C SER A 55 19.49 -10.42 0.68
N SER A 56 19.47 -10.28 -0.65
CA SER A 56 19.34 -8.99 -1.32
C SER A 56 17.95 -8.35 -1.14
N ARG A 57 17.06 -8.99 -0.38
CA ARG A 57 15.69 -8.51 -0.19
C ARG A 57 15.66 -7.30 0.73
N PHE A 58 15.07 -6.23 0.22
CA PHE A 58 14.73 -5.05 0.98
C PHE A 58 13.23 -5.08 1.30
N SER A 59 12.87 -4.90 2.56
CA SER A 59 11.47 -4.81 2.98
C SER A 59 11.21 -3.59 3.87
N ILE A 60 9.97 -3.11 3.82
CA ILE A 60 9.42 -2.19 4.81
C ILE A 60 8.41 -2.98 5.62
N ARG A 61 8.60 -2.98 6.92
CA ARG A 61 7.71 -3.68 7.86
C ARG A 61 6.93 -2.66 8.69
N THR A 62 5.69 -2.99 9.01
CA THR A 62 4.99 -2.34 10.10
C THR A 62 5.43 -2.97 11.42
N VAL A 63 5.76 -2.16 12.40
CA VAL A 63 6.10 -2.60 13.76
C VAL A 63 5.35 -1.74 14.77
N ALA A 64 5.23 -2.21 16.01
CA ALA A 64 4.67 -1.39 17.08
C ALA A 64 5.60 -0.22 17.41
N ALA A 65 5.03 0.97 17.61
CA ALA A 65 5.77 2.11 18.13
C ALA A 65 6.14 1.89 19.61
N ASP A 66 5.25 1.28 20.39
CA ASP A 66 5.42 0.90 21.78
C ASP A 66 5.03 -0.58 21.95
N GLU A 67 6.01 -1.45 22.15
CA GLU A 67 5.80 -2.90 22.26
C GLU A 67 5.00 -3.29 23.51
N THR A 68 4.99 -2.44 24.56
CA THR A 68 4.23 -2.70 25.79
C THR A 68 2.72 -2.55 25.62
N LYS A 69 2.27 -1.97 24.51
CA LYS A 69 0.85 -1.69 24.21
C LYS A 69 0.28 -2.58 23.09
N ILE A 70 0.92 -3.70 22.81
CA ILE A 70 0.45 -4.62 21.76
C ILE A 70 -0.71 -5.47 22.29
N GLU A 71 -1.88 -5.35 21.67
CA GLU A 71 -3.04 -6.22 21.94
C GLU A 71 -3.11 -7.40 20.98
N ASP A 72 -2.82 -7.19 19.68
CA ASP A 72 -2.79 -8.23 18.65
C ASP A 72 -1.63 -8.00 17.67
N LEU A 73 -0.65 -8.89 17.73
CA LEU A 73 0.55 -8.85 16.88
C LEU A 73 0.23 -9.07 15.39
N HIS A 74 -0.74 -9.92 15.08
CA HIS A 74 -1.03 -10.33 13.70
C HIS A 74 -1.63 -9.22 12.83
N LEU A 75 -2.37 -8.30 13.45
CA LEU A 75 -2.96 -7.15 12.76
C LEU A 75 -1.98 -5.97 12.60
N ILE A 76 -0.88 -6.00 13.35
CA ILE A 76 0.05 -4.85 13.44
C ILE A 76 1.34 -5.10 12.68
N ILE A 77 1.90 -6.32 12.75
CA ILE A 77 3.23 -6.64 12.21
C ILE A 77 3.10 -7.43 10.90
N TYR A 78 3.46 -6.81 9.78
CA TYR A 78 3.52 -7.44 8.46
C TYR A 78 4.53 -6.72 7.57
N ASN A 79 4.98 -7.37 6.51
CA ASN A 79 5.75 -6.72 5.47
C ASN A 79 4.81 -5.86 4.62
N ALA A 80 4.90 -4.54 4.78
CA ALA A 80 4.11 -3.59 4.01
C ALA A 80 4.62 -3.47 2.57
N ARG A 81 5.92 -3.68 2.38
CA ARG A 81 6.60 -3.68 1.08
C ARG A 81 7.66 -4.78 1.06
N LEU A 82 7.78 -5.46 -0.07
CA LEU A 82 8.82 -6.45 -0.32
C LEU A 82 9.26 -6.39 -1.79
N SER A 83 10.59 -6.52 -2.06
CA SER A 83 11.12 -6.69 -3.41
C SER A 83 11.51 -8.13 -3.70
N ILE A 84 11.38 -8.50 -4.98
CA ILE A 84 11.95 -9.71 -5.58
C ILE A 84 12.90 -9.21 -6.67
N ASP A 85 14.15 -8.93 -6.26
CA ASP A 85 15.12 -8.22 -7.10
C ASP A 85 15.44 -8.97 -8.40
N GLU A 86 15.51 -10.31 -8.35
CA GLU A 86 15.76 -11.16 -9.51
C GLU A 86 14.69 -11.03 -10.60
N LYS A 87 13.45 -10.66 -10.20
CA LYS A 87 12.32 -10.46 -11.12
C LYS A 87 12.00 -8.98 -11.37
N ASN A 88 12.71 -8.07 -10.73
CA ASN A 88 12.42 -6.63 -10.73
C ASN A 88 11.00 -6.31 -10.23
N ILE A 89 10.50 -7.05 -9.26
CA ILE A 89 9.15 -6.90 -8.72
C ILE A 89 9.20 -6.19 -7.37
N VAL A 90 8.31 -5.21 -7.20
CA VAL A 90 8.01 -4.56 -5.93
C VAL A 90 6.55 -4.84 -5.59
N ILE A 91 6.30 -5.32 -4.37
CA ILE A 91 4.97 -5.64 -3.85
C ILE A 91 4.70 -4.72 -2.66
N ILE A 92 3.54 -4.06 -2.64
CA ILE A 92 3.09 -3.17 -1.57
C ILE A 92 1.66 -3.57 -1.19
N THR A 93 1.43 -3.85 0.10
CA THR A 93 0.09 -4.23 0.58
C THR A 93 -0.21 -3.68 1.98
N ASN A 94 -1.45 -3.80 2.39
CA ASN A 94 -1.89 -3.39 3.73
C ASN A 94 -1.96 -4.55 4.74
N GLY A 95 -1.32 -5.69 4.47
CA GLY A 95 -1.36 -6.84 5.37
C GLY A 95 -0.39 -7.95 5.00
N ASP A 96 -0.55 -9.10 5.63
CA ASP A 96 0.31 -10.29 5.50
C ASP A 96 0.26 -10.96 4.12
N GLN A 97 -0.66 -10.55 3.25
CA GLN A 97 -0.70 -11.04 1.86
C GLN A 97 0.54 -10.65 1.05
N THR A 98 1.37 -9.71 1.51
CA THR A 98 2.65 -9.38 0.87
C THR A 98 3.53 -10.61 0.72
N ASP A 99 3.70 -11.37 1.79
CA ASP A 99 4.55 -12.58 1.80
C ASP A 99 3.95 -13.68 0.92
N THR A 100 2.61 -13.83 0.93
CA THR A 100 1.93 -14.78 0.05
C THR A 100 2.13 -14.44 -1.42
N ILE A 101 1.96 -13.17 -1.81
CA ILE A 101 2.18 -12.72 -3.18
C ILE A 101 3.64 -12.97 -3.58
N ALA A 102 4.59 -12.61 -2.71
CA ALA A 102 6.02 -12.79 -2.99
C ALA A 102 6.35 -14.27 -3.27
N GLN A 103 5.85 -15.20 -2.44
CA GLN A 103 6.07 -16.63 -2.63
C GLN A 103 5.54 -17.12 -3.98
N PHE A 104 4.30 -16.77 -4.35
CA PHE A 104 3.73 -17.18 -5.63
C PHE A 104 4.45 -16.56 -6.84
N VAL A 105 4.90 -15.30 -6.71
CA VAL A 105 5.67 -14.63 -7.77
C VAL A 105 7.04 -15.27 -7.94
N GLU A 106 7.71 -15.67 -6.86
CA GLU A 106 8.99 -16.37 -6.93
C GLU A 106 8.87 -17.72 -7.63
N ASP A 107 7.83 -18.49 -7.31
CA ASP A 107 7.60 -19.82 -7.84
C ASP A 107 6.95 -19.79 -9.25
N GLY A 108 6.29 -18.70 -9.63
CA GLY A 108 5.54 -18.56 -10.88
C GLY A 108 6.37 -18.06 -12.08
N ASN A 109 5.89 -18.36 -13.29
CA ASN A 109 6.49 -17.87 -14.54
C ASN A 109 5.82 -16.60 -15.08
N ASP A 110 4.52 -16.43 -14.81
CA ASP A 110 3.73 -15.25 -15.19
C ASP A 110 3.36 -14.47 -13.93
N GLU A 111 3.77 -13.21 -13.85
CA GLU A 111 3.61 -12.37 -12.67
C GLU A 111 2.13 -12.07 -12.35
N ASN A 112 1.30 -11.84 -13.38
CA ASN A 112 -0.11 -11.54 -13.20
C ASN A 112 -0.89 -12.78 -12.74
N VAL A 113 -0.59 -13.94 -13.31
CA VAL A 113 -1.19 -15.23 -12.89
C VAL A 113 -0.77 -15.55 -11.45
N ALA A 114 0.50 -15.37 -11.11
CA ALA A 114 1.01 -15.57 -9.75
C ALA A 114 0.32 -14.64 -8.74
N PHE A 115 0.15 -13.35 -9.10
CA PHE A 115 -0.54 -12.37 -8.27
C PHE A 115 -2.01 -12.75 -8.02
N MET A 116 -2.74 -13.19 -9.05
CA MET A 116 -4.12 -13.67 -8.90
C MET A 116 -4.20 -14.92 -8.02
N ASN A 117 -3.36 -15.93 -8.30
CA ASN A 117 -3.36 -17.20 -7.57
C ASN A 117 -3.02 -17.02 -6.08
N ALA A 118 -2.09 -16.12 -5.76
CA ALA A 118 -1.73 -15.79 -4.38
C ALA A 118 -2.91 -15.27 -3.56
N LEU A 119 -3.88 -14.64 -4.23
CA LEU A 119 -5.02 -13.98 -3.59
C LEU A 119 -6.34 -14.74 -3.77
N GLU A 120 -6.34 -15.87 -4.48
CA GLU A 120 -7.53 -16.67 -4.78
C GLU A 120 -8.28 -17.10 -3.51
N THR A 121 -7.54 -17.57 -2.50
CA THR A 121 -8.11 -18.05 -1.24
C THR A 121 -8.10 -17.01 -0.12
N ARG A 122 -7.50 -15.83 -0.35
CA ARG A 122 -7.47 -14.76 0.63
C ARG A 122 -8.80 -14.02 0.70
N THR A 123 -9.11 -13.53 1.89
CA THR A 123 -10.32 -12.74 2.19
C THR A 123 -9.92 -11.33 2.65
N PHE A 124 -10.91 -10.48 2.92
CA PHE A 124 -10.75 -9.23 3.69
C PHE A 124 -10.26 -9.53 5.12
N GLU A 125 -9.93 -8.51 5.92
CA GLU A 125 -9.54 -8.69 7.33
C GLU A 125 -10.77 -9.06 8.19
N ASP A 126 -10.61 -10.00 9.12
CA ASP A 126 -11.67 -10.43 10.04
C ASP A 126 -11.71 -9.49 11.26
N ASP A 127 -12.03 -8.22 11.00
CA ASP A 127 -12.12 -7.15 12.00
C ASP A 127 -13.53 -6.55 12.06
N SER A 128 -14.52 -7.40 12.38
CA SER A 128 -15.91 -6.93 12.55
C SER A 128 -15.98 -5.68 13.45
N PRO A 129 -16.83 -4.70 13.13
CA PRO A 129 -17.81 -4.65 12.04
C PRO A 129 -17.26 -4.06 10.72
N ASN A 130 -15.98 -3.71 10.62
CA ASN A 130 -15.43 -3.01 9.47
C ASN A 130 -15.12 -3.92 8.28
N PHE A 131 -14.71 -5.18 8.55
CA PHE A 131 -14.27 -6.12 7.52
C PHE A 131 -13.34 -5.45 6.52
N THR A 132 -12.22 -4.93 7.07
CA THR A 132 -11.28 -4.07 6.35
C THR A 132 -10.82 -4.68 5.03
N PRO A 133 -10.95 -3.97 3.90
CA PRO A 133 -10.45 -4.44 2.62
C PRO A 133 -8.96 -4.73 2.63
N ARG A 134 -8.55 -5.82 1.97
CA ARG A 134 -7.14 -6.03 1.62
C ARG A 134 -6.85 -5.40 0.27
N ILE A 135 -5.90 -4.48 0.23
CA ILE A 135 -5.45 -3.82 -0.99
C ILE A 135 -4.00 -4.20 -1.27
N SER A 136 -3.69 -4.45 -2.53
CA SER A 136 -2.34 -4.86 -2.94
C SER A 136 -1.97 -4.21 -4.26
N VAL A 137 -0.69 -3.89 -4.40
CA VAL A 137 -0.07 -3.43 -5.64
C VAL A 137 1.19 -4.24 -5.88
N MET A 138 1.39 -4.63 -7.13
CA MET A 138 2.63 -5.21 -7.62
C MET A 138 3.09 -4.36 -8.81
N VAL A 139 4.36 -3.96 -8.79
CA VAL A 139 5.01 -3.16 -9.86
C VAL A 139 6.18 -3.94 -10.40
N ASN A 140 6.23 -4.11 -11.71
CA ASN A 140 7.45 -4.55 -12.38
C ASN A 140 8.30 -3.32 -12.71
N ALA A 141 9.40 -3.17 -11.99
CA ALA A 141 10.28 -2.00 -12.07
C ALA A 141 10.99 -1.85 -13.43
N LYS A 142 11.03 -2.91 -14.24
CA LYS A 142 11.68 -2.90 -15.56
C LYS A 142 10.71 -2.65 -16.70
N SER A 143 9.53 -3.29 -16.68
CA SER A 143 8.52 -3.10 -17.73
C SER A 143 7.60 -1.90 -17.48
N GLY A 144 7.48 -1.45 -16.22
CA GLY A 144 6.51 -0.44 -15.80
C GLY A 144 5.09 -0.97 -15.63
N ASN A 145 4.89 -2.30 -15.72
CA ASN A 145 3.59 -2.93 -15.50
C ASN A 145 3.16 -2.76 -14.05
N VAL A 146 1.88 -2.48 -13.84
CA VAL A 146 1.31 -2.30 -12.50
C VAL A 146 0.04 -3.13 -12.35
N SER A 147 0.01 -3.96 -11.32
CA SER A 147 -1.13 -4.81 -10.98
C SER A 147 -1.70 -4.37 -9.63
N PHE A 148 -3.01 -4.16 -9.59
CA PHE A 148 -3.75 -3.82 -8.36
C PHE A 148 -4.72 -4.94 -8.00
N SER A 149 -4.94 -5.14 -6.71
CA SER A 149 -6.06 -5.94 -6.22
C SER A 149 -6.76 -5.31 -5.03
N SER A 150 -8.06 -5.57 -4.92
CA SER A 150 -8.87 -5.27 -3.75
C SER A 150 -9.76 -6.47 -3.42
N LEU A 151 -9.70 -6.91 -2.16
CA LEU A 151 -10.52 -7.98 -1.59
C LEU A 151 -11.43 -7.35 -0.54
N GLN A 152 -12.72 -7.39 -0.77
CA GLN A 152 -13.71 -6.71 0.09
C GLN A 152 -14.82 -7.66 0.52
N CYS A 153 -15.45 -7.36 1.64
CA CYS A 153 -16.67 -8.01 2.06
C CYS A 153 -17.83 -7.59 1.16
N ALA A 154 -18.37 -8.53 0.39
CA ALA A 154 -19.51 -8.29 -0.49
C ALA A 154 -20.87 -8.50 0.21
N ASP A 155 -20.90 -9.36 1.22
CA ASP A 155 -22.09 -9.67 2.01
C ASP A 155 -21.66 -9.94 3.45
N VAL A 156 -22.04 -9.05 4.35
CA VAL A 156 -21.63 -9.08 5.77
C VAL A 156 -22.22 -10.32 6.48
N GLU A 157 -23.46 -10.70 6.16
CA GLU A 157 -24.13 -11.83 6.82
C GLU A 157 -23.48 -13.16 6.42
N LYS A 158 -23.11 -13.29 5.15
CA LYS A 158 -22.48 -14.50 4.60
C LYS A 158 -20.97 -14.46 4.61
N GLN A 159 -20.38 -13.30 4.92
CA GLN A 159 -18.94 -13.03 4.87
C GLN A 159 -18.30 -13.44 3.52
N THR A 160 -19.01 -13.16 2.42
CA THR A 160 -18.51 -13.47 1.09
C THR A 160 -17.51 -12.43 0.62
N THR A 161 -16.42 -12.87 -0.02
CA THR A 161 -15.38 -12.00 -0.53
C THR A 161 -15.55 -11.73 -2.02
N VAL A 162 -15.61 -10.44 -2.41
CA VAL A 162 -15.41 -10.03 -3.79
C VAL A 162 -13.94 -9.70 -4.01
N ARG A 163 -13.38 -10.16 -5.14
CA ARG A 163 -12.00 -9.93 -5.55
C ARG A 163 -11.98 -9.16 -6.86
N ASN A 164 -11.28 -8.05 -6.89
CA ASN A 164 -11.01 -7.28 -8.10
C ASN A 164 -9.53 -7.29 -8.40
N PHE A 165 -9.19 -7.47 -9.68
CA PHE A 165 -7.85 -7.36 -10.21
C PHE A 165 -7.85 -6.37 -11.38
N SER A 166 -6.88 -5.47 -11.41
CA SER A 166 -6.70 -4.48 -12.47
C SER A 166 -5.24 -4.48 -12.90
N PHE A 167 -4.99 -4.73 -14.18
CA PHE A 167 -3.66 -4.81 -14.77
C PHE A 167 -3.45 -3.67 -15.74
N TYR A 168 -2.35 -2.96 -15.58
CA TYR A 168 -1.94 -1.84 -16.42
C TYR A 168 -0.57 -2.11 -17.01
N ASP A 169 -0.46 -2.13 -18.33
CA ASP A 169 0.82 -2.26 -19.01
C ASP A 169 1.73 -1.06 -18.75
N GLN A 170 1.11 0.11 -18.57
CA GLN A 170 1.82 1.35 -18.22
C GLN A 170 0.87 2.31 -17.49
N VAL A 171 1.42 3.09 -16.57
CA VAL A 171 0.77 4.27 -16.01
C VAL A 171 1.10 5.47 -16.91
N GLY A 172 0.09 6.15 -17.45
CA GLY A 172 0.31 7.31 -18.31
C GLY A 172 0.97 8.47 -17.58
N GLU A 173 1.79 9.25 -18.26
CA GLU A 173 2.45 10.43 -17.70
C GLU A 173 1.46 11.45 -17.11
N GLY A 174 1.75 11.97 -15.93
CA GLY A 174 0.89 12.87 -15.17
C GLY A 174 -0.34 12.20 -14.58
N GLN A 175 -0.41 10.88 -14.59
CA GLN A 175 -1.53 10.09 -14.11
C GLN A 175 -1.09 9.12 -13.02
N GLY A 176 -2.03 8.70 -12.20
CA GLY A 176 -1.84 7.66 -11.20
C GLY A 176 -3.11 6.88 -10.94
N TYR A 177 -2.96 5.81 -10.17
CA TYR A 177 -4.05 4.95 -9.72
C TYR A 177 -3.96 4.76 -8.21
N LEU A 178 -5.08 4.96 -7.54
CA LEU A 178 -5.23 4.98 -6.08
C LEU A 178 -6.21 3.89 -5.62
N LEU A 179 -5.83 3.11 -4.61
CA LEU A 179 -6.74 2.32 -3.78
C LEU A 179 -6.66 2.78 -2.33
N THR A 180 -7.81 2.87 -1.65
CA THR A 180 -7.91 3.10 -0.22
C THR A 180 -8.77 2.01 0.42
N THR A 181 -8.50 1.67 1.70
CA THR A 181 -9.33 0.68 2.40
C THR A 181 -10.73 1.21 2.68
N TYR A 182 -10.89 2.51 2.86
CA TYR A 182 -12.19 3.13 3.14
C TYR A 182 -12.44 4.34 2.24
N VAL A 183 -13.71 4.65 2.03
CA VAL A 183 -14.11 5.91 1.34
C VAL A 183 -13.80 7.11 2.22
N ASP A 184 -14.15 7.00 3.51
CA ASP A 184 -13.93 8.04 4.54
C ASP A 184 -14.27 7.46 5.93
N ASN A 185 -14.38 8.34 6.92
CA ASN A 185 -14.82 8.01 8.27
C ASN A 185 -16.25 7.46 8.30
N GLY A 186 -16.55 6.62 9.28
CA GLY A 186 -17.87 6.00 9.46
C GLY A 186 -17.90 5.01 10.62
N ASN A 187 -19.08 4.45 10.87
CA ASN A 187 -19.29 3.35 11.83
C ASN A 187 -20.49 2.47 11.38
N PRO A 188 -20.24 1.29 10.78
CA PRO A 188 -18.93 0.79 10.36
C PRO A 188 -18.28 1.67 9.29
N LEU A 189 -16.98 1.48 9.08
CA LEU A 189 -16.24 2.20 8.04
C LEU A 189 -16.70 1.75 6.65
N PRO A 190 -17.07 2.67 5.74
CA PRO A 190 -17.47 2.30 4.38
C PRO A 190 -16.26 1.86 3.56
N SER A 191 -16.28 0.65 3.01
CA SER A 191 -15.20 0.13 2.16
C SER A 191 -14.89 1.06 0.99
N GLY A 192 -13.62 1.19 0.65
CA GLY A 192 -13.13 1.99 -0.46
C GLY A 192 -13.58 1.47 -1.82
N SER A 193 -13.09 2.08 -2.89
CA SER A 193 -13.38 1.62 -4.25
C SER A 193 -12.86 0.20 -4.47
N LEU A 194 -13.66 -0.64 -5.12
CA LEU A 194 -13.25 -1.98 -5.51
C LEU A 194 -12.16 -1.94 -6.61
N SER A 195 -12.27 -0.98 -7.53
CA SER A 195 -11.27 -0.73 -8.59
C SER A 195 -10.45 0.51 -8.31
N PRO A 196 -9.19 0.59 -8.79
CA PRO A 196 -8.37 1.77 -8.61
C PRO A 196 -9.00 3.05 -9.17
N ILE A 197 -8.92 4.12 -8.40
CA ILE A 197 -9.39 5.45 -8.80
C ILE A 197 -8.27 6.12 -9.60
N LYS A 198 -8.60 6.62 -10.80
CA LYS A 198 -7.64 7.37 -11.62
C LYS A 198 -7.46 8.78 -11.06
N VAL A 199 -6.21 9.14 -10.74
CA VAL A 199 -5.85 10.42 -10.14
C VAL A 199 -4.78 11.15 -10.95
N GLU A 200 -4.63 12.46 -10.69
CA GLU A 200 -3.54 13.29 -11.18
C GLU A 200 -2.92 14.10 -10.03
N CYS A 201 -1.69 14.50 -10.18
CA CYS A 201 -1.06 15.50 -9.31
C CYS A 201 0.08 16.22 -10.05
N LYS A 202 0.65 17.26 -9.41
CA LYS A 202 1.73 18.07 -9.99
C LYS A 202 3.13 17.76 -9.48
N SER A 203 3.28 16.70 -8.67
CA SER A 203 4.61 16.32 -8.17
C SER A 203 5.50 15.80 -9.28
N GLN A 204 6.76 16.24 -9.27
CA GLN A 204 7.77 15.86 -10.26
C GLN A 204 8.84 14.92 -9.69
N ASN A 205 8.89 14.77 -8.37
CA ASN A 205 9.88 13.96 -7.68
C ASN A 205 9.33 13.40 -6.37
N SER A 206 10.04 12.45 -5.78
CA SER A 206 9.62 11.78 -4.54
C SER A 206 9.55 12.72 -3.34
N HIS A 207 10.39 13.78 -3.30
CA HIS A 207 10.37 14.72 -2.18
C HIS A 207 9.06 15.52 -2.13
N ASP A 208 8.68 16.15 -3.26
CA ASP A 208 7.41 16.88 -3.35
C ASP A 208 6.21 15.97 -3.14
N PHE A 209 6.30 14.72 -3.64
CA PHE A 209 5.21 13.76 -3.55
C PHE A 209 4.95 13.34 -2.09
N ILE A 210 6.02 13.02 -1.32
CA ILE A 210 5.88 12.63 0.09
C ILE A 210 5.35 13.78 0.94
N GLU A 211 5.88 14.99 0.75
CA GLU A 211 5.45 16.17 1.49
C GLU A 211 3.98 16.52 1.24
N ASN A 212 3.55 16.47 -0.03
CA ASN A 212 2.19 16.80 -0.39
C ASN A 212 1.19 15.74 0.08
N ILE A 213 1.50 14.43 -0.04
CA ILE A 213 0.65 13.38 0.54
C ILE A 213 0.56 13.56 2.05
N TRP A 214 1.71 13.71 2.75
CA TRP A 214 1.73 13.85 4.20
C TRP A 214 0.92 15.04 4.71
N LYS A 215 0.97 16.17 4.01
CA LYS A 215 0.18 17.38 4.31
C LYS A 215 -1.31 17.21 4.01
N SER A 216 -1.66 16.38 3.03
CA SER A 216 -3.05 16.15 2.63
C SER A 216 -3.78 15.12 3.49
N LEU A 217 -3.05 14.27 4.23
CA LEU A 217 -3.65 13.33 5.17
C LEU A 217 -4.07 14.06 6.46
N ASP A 218 -5.22 13.66 7.01
CA ASP A 218 -5.74 14.19 8.28
C ASP A 218 -4.70 14.07 9.41
N ASP A 219 -4.41 15.19 10.08
CA ASP A 219 -3.35 15.29 11.07
C ASP A 219 -3.57 14.44 12.31
N ASP A 220 -4.81 14.20 12.71
CA ASP A 220 -5.12 13.40 13.90
C ASP A 220 -4.94 11.90 13.62
N ASN A 221 -5.25 11.49 12.40
CA ASN A 221 -5.34 10.07 12.05
C ASN A 221 -4.12 9.52 11.29
N LYS A 222 -3.31 10.35 10.61
CA LYS A 222 -2.11 9.89 9.90
C LYS A 222 -1.06 9.32 10.87
N ILE A 223 -0.40 8.25 10.45
CA ILE A 223 0.57 7.54 11.30
C ILE A 223 1.92 7.42 10.60
N SER A 224 1.96 6.82 9.43
CA SER A 224 3.20 6.61 8.68
C SER A 224 2.92 6.68 7.18
N LEU A 225 3.93 7.12 6.44
CA LEU A 225 3.94 7.20 4.99
C LEU A 225 5.27 6.65 4.47
N TYR A 226 5.17 5.76 3.50
CA TYR A 226 6.28 5.22 2.72
C TYR A 226 6.16 5.69 1.28
N ILE A 227 7.27 6.07 0.66
CA ILE A 227 7.35 6.34 -0.78
C ILE A 227 8.53 5.62 -1.38
N GLU A 228 8.33 5.07 -2.57
CA GLU A 228 9.34 4.48 -3.42
C GLU A 228 9.35 5.18 -4.78
N GLU A 229 10.51 5.65 -5.19
CA GLU A 229 10.81 6.18 -6.52
C GLU A 229 11.52 5.09 -7.30
N ILE A 230 10.88 4.58 -8.36
CA ILE A 230 11.39 3.51 -9.21
C ILE A 230 11.82 4.11 -10.54
N ASP A 231 13.10 3.98 -10.90
CA ASP A 231 13.62 4.36 -12.21
C ASP A 231 13.37 3.22 -13.22
N LEU A 232 12.54 3.49 -14.22
CA LEU A 232 12.16 2.52 -15.25
C LEU A 232 13.30 2.22 -16.24
N ASN A 233 14.39 3.02 -16.26
CA ASN A 233 15.52 2.77 -17.15
C ASN A 233 16.40 1.63 -16.64
N ASP A 234 16.61 1.52 -15.33
CA ASP A 234 17.50 0.52 -14.72
C ASP A 234 16.82 -0.38 -13.67
N GLY A 235 15.55 -0.12 -13.36
CA GLY A 235 14.75 -0.86 -12.38
C GLY A 235 15.14 -0.60 -10.92
N LYS A 236 16.04 0.36 -10.67
CA LYS A 236 16.45 0.68 -9.30
C LYS A 236 15.42 1.55 -8.60
N SER A 237 15.36 1.39 -7.30
CA SER A 237 14.46 2.21 -6.49
C SER A 237 15.16 2.87 -5.30
N LYS A 238 14.55 3.97 -4.86
CA LYS A 238 14.91 4.70 -3.64
C LYS A 238 13.66 4.88 -2.82
N CYS A 239 13.77 4.72 -1.51
CA CYS A 239 12.64 4.89 -0.60
C CYS A 239 12.85 6.02 0.40
N LYS A 240 11.73 6.52 0.92
CA LYS A 240 11.67 7.47 2.04
C LYS A 240 10.52 7.09 2.95
N LEU A 241 10.71 7.32 4.25
CA LEU A 241 9.71 7.09 5.29
C LEU A 241 9.43 8.37 6.06
N ILE A 242 8.16 8.55 6.45
CA ILE A 242 7.74 9.48 7.50
C ILE A 242 6.94 8.68 8.52
N ASN A 243 7.33 8.78 9.79
CA ASN A 243 6.59 8.25 10.92
C ASN A 243 6.18 9.42 11.83
N LYS A 244 4.91 9.46 12.24
CA LYS A 244 4.42 10.44 13.22
C LYS A 244 4.99 10.17 14.62
N TYR A 245 5.20 8.91 14.94
CA TYR A 245 5.70 8.46 16.24
C TYR A 245 7.12 7.89 16.10
N ASN A 246 7.94 8.05 17.12
CA ASN A 246 9.22 7.35 17.22
C ASN A 246 8.98 5.97 17.82
N ARG A 247 9.77 4.98 17.41
CA ARG A 247 9.81 3.69 18.09
C ARG A 247 10.47 3.91 19.45
N LEU A 248 9.82 3.44 20.51
CA LEU A 248 10.42 3.36 21.83
C LEU A 248 11.31 2.11 21.85
N GLU A 249 12.62 2.30 22.04
CA GLU A 249 13.54 1.20 22.31
C GLU A 249 13.24 0.66 23.70
N ALA A 250 13.08 -0.67 23.82
CA ALA A 250 12.80 -1.37 25.06
C ALA A 250 14.05 -1.45 25.97
#